data_93fc5d76bfb1886122d76a3b7c075a75
#
_entry.id   93fc5d76bfb1886122d76a3b7c075a75
#
_cell.length_a   1.000
_cell.length_b   1.000
_cell.length_c   1.000
_cell.angle_alpha   90.00
_cell.angle_beta   90.00
_cell.angle_gamma   90.00
#
_symmetry.space_group_name_H-M   'P 1'
#
loop_
_entity.id
_entity.type
_entity.pdbx_description
1 polymer ?
#
loop_
_entity_poly.entity_id
_entity_poly.type
_entity_poly.pdbx_seq_one_letter_code
_entity_poly.pdbx_strand_id
1 'polypeptide(L)'
;FPAKGSLPTKIPAPNFSPDDFVVKLGISYAGEYSINFNSLPHMLIAGATGGGKIILSRWIIYQIVNKGAFTYLVDQKGYVDYRDLREDCRCLDTNEEILDGLKSVVDEIARRMELCRSAWISKISDYNVLPGVEPQPPIFVVIDEANCLLDTTGKSKVEKDFIAQVVQHLLTITRLGRAAHVHLICICQRSDVNSIPGALKANMEIRITSHCADKESSMTILGNGDAANLPKIPGRFLASDGTEFQAYDFTCPPGQNL
;
A
#
# COMPACT_ATOMS: atom_id res chain seq x y z
N PHE A 1 -19.95 -14.99 -12.43
CA PHE A 1 -19.10 -15.67 -11.42
C PHE A 1 -18.46 -16.87 -12.11
N PRO A 2 -17.15 -17.12 -11.89
CA PRO A 2 -16.55 -18.34 -12.43
C PRO A 2 -17.26 -19.54 -11.86
N ALA A 3 -17.47 -20.56 -12.69
CA ALA A 3 -18.00 -21.84 -12.26
C ALA A 3 -17.15 -22.36 -11.09
N LYS A 4 -17.79 -23.04 -10.10
CA LYS A 4 -17.10 -23.68 -8.98
C LYS A 4 -15.88 -24.45 -9.49
N GLY A 5 -14.66 -23.91 -9.35
CA GLY A 5 -13.47 -24.65 -9.70
C GLY A 5 -12.21 -23.88 -10.06
N SER A 6 -12.25 -22.71 -10.68
CA SER A 6 -11.02 -21.96 -11.01
C SER A 6 -11.22 -20.46 -11.10
N LEU A 7 -10.31 -19.69 -10.48
CA LEU A 7 -10.22 -18.26 -10.72
C LEU A 7 -9.62 -18.02 -12.12
N PRO A 8 -10.08 -16.97 -12.85
CA PRO A 8 -9.48 -16.58 -14.12
C PRO A 8 -8.00 -16.22 -13.93
N THR A 9 -7.23 -16.29 -15.01
CA THR A 9 -5.79 -15.96 -14.98
C THR A 9 -5.49 -14.55 -15.46
N LYS A 10 -6.44 -13.89 -16.10
CA LYS A 10 -6.34 -12.51 -16.57
C LYS A 10 -7.72 -11.85 -16.52
N ILE A 11 -7.80 -10.69 -15.87
CA ILE A 11 -9.04 -9.94 -15.68
C ILE A 11 -8.75 -8.46 -15.96
N PRO A 12 -9.42 -7.82 -16.92
CA PRO A 12 -9.23 -6.40 -17.19
C PRO A 12 -9.66 -5.58 -15.98
N ALA A 13 -8.99 -4.45 -15.77
CA ALA A 13 -9.33 -3.50 -14.72
C ALA A 13 -10.74 -2.91 -14.96
N PRO A 14 -11.62 -2.93 -13.95
CA PRO A 14 -12.98 -2.40 -14.08
C PRO A 14 -13.02 -0.88 -13.89
N ASN A 15 -14.14 -0.27 -14.25
CA ASN A 15 -14.45 1.07 -13.77
C ASN A 15 -14.68 1.03 -12.25
N PHE A 16 -14.41 2.16 -11.58
CA PHE A 16 -14.63 2.34 -10.14
C PHE A 16 -15.28 3.69 -9.85
N SER A 17 -15.95 3.80 -8.68
CA SER A 17 -16.48 5.08 -8.21
C SER A 17 -15.35 5.93 -7.62
N PRO A 18 -15.29 7.23 -7.93
CA PRO A 18 -14.38 8.14 -7.26
C PRO A 18 -14.81 8.51 -5.83
N ASP A 19 -16.07 8.25 -5.46
CA ASP A 19 -16.70 8.83 -4.27
C ASP A 19 -16.44 8.07 -2.96
N ASP A 20 -15.76 6.92 -3.03
CA ASP A 20 -15.40 6.12 -1.85
C ASP A 20 -13.91 5.75 -1.85
N PHE A 21 -13.38 5.39 -0.68
CA PHE A 21 -12.02 4.86 -0.54
C PHE A 21 -11.99 3.32 -0.47
N VAL A 22 -12.91 2.69 -1.19
CA VAL A 22 -12.88 1.27 -1.51
C VAL A 22 -12.04 1.04 -2.77
N VAL A 23 -10.93 0.34 -2.61
CA VAL A 23 -9.99 0.02 -3.71
C VAL A 23 -10.24 -1.41 -4.15
N LYS A 24 -10.58 -1.59 -5.42
CA LYS A 24 -10.83 -2.89 -6.04
C LYS A 24 -9.50 -3.55 -6.38
N LEU A 25 -9.26 -4.76 -5.88
CA LEU A 25 -8.00 -5.47 -6.10
C LEU A 25 -8.09 -6.55 -7.17
N GLY A 26 -9.22 -7.25 -7.25
CA GLY A 26 -9.37 -8.38 -8.16
C GLY A 26 -10.66 -9.16 -7.95
N ILE A 27 -10.68 -10.40 -8.43
CA ILE A 27 -11.81 -11.33 -8.29
C ILE A 27 -11.38 -12.53 -7.46
N SER A 28 -12.15 -12.80 -6.41
CA SER A 28 -12.05 -13.99 -5.56
C SER A 28 -13.14 -15.03 -5.93
N TYR A 29 -13.12 -16.17 -5.28
CA TYR A 29 -14.19 -17.16 -5.42
C TYR A 29 -15.56 -16.66 -4.92
N ALA A 30 -15.55 -15.65 -4.01
CA ALA A 30 -16.77 -15.02 -3.49
C ALA A 30 -17.25 -13.82 -4.33
N GLY A 31 -16.49 -13.42 -5.35
CA GLY A 31 -16.77 -12.25 -6.19
C GLY A 31 -15.65 -11.21 -6.14
N GLU A 32 -15.98 -9.94 -6.37
CA GLU A 32 -15.01 -8.85 -6.34
C GLU A 32 -14.35 -8.74 -4.95
N TYR A 33 -13.02 -8.72 -4.93
CA TYR A 33 -12.23 -8.49 -3.73
C TYR A 33 -11.73 -7.05 -3.71
N SER A 34 -12.11 -6.34 -2.67
CA SER A 34 -11.79 -4.92 -2.49
C SER A 34 -11.45 -4.61 -1.04
N ILE A 35 -10.71 -3.54 -0.83
CA ILE A 35 -10.27 -3.06 0.49
C ILE A 35 -10.81 -1.66 0.73
N ASN A 36 -11.38 -1.45 1.91
CA ASN A 36 -11.78 -0.13 2.38
C ASN A 36 -10.69 0.45 3.29
N PHE A 37 -9.96 1.44 2.80
CA PHE A 37 -8.87 2.08 3.56
C PHE A 37 -9.36 2.90 4.76
N ASN A 38 -10.63 3.28 4.84
CA ASN A 38 -11.18 3.89 6.05
C ASN A 38 -11.22 2.91 7.23
N SER A 39 -11.33 1.62 6.96
CA SER A 39 -11.39 0.57 7.97
C SER A 39 -10.04 -0.09 8.22
N LEU A 40 -9.27 -0.32 7.15
CA LEU A 40 -7.98 -1.03 7.13
C LEU A 40 -6.91 -0.10 6.53
N PRO A 41 -6.29 0.76 7.35
CA PRO A 41 -5.54 1.92 6.85
C PRO A 41 -4.19 1.59 6.21
N HIS A 42 -3.57 0.45 6.51
CA HIS A 42 -2.21 0.17 6.06
C HIS A 42 -2.10 -1.21 5.39
N MET A 43 -1.29 -1.28 4.34
CA MET A 43 -1.17 -2.48 3.50
C MET A 43 0.30 -2.88 3.29
N LEU A 44 0.56 -4.17 3.35
CA LEU A 44 1.80 -4.79 2.91
C LEU A 44 1.53 -5.68 1.69
N ILE A 45 2.23 -5.43 0.59
CA ILE A 45 2.20 -6.28 -0.60
C ILE A 45 3.56 -6.93 -0.74
N ALA A 46 3.61 -8.25 -0.69
CA ALA A 46 4.86 -9.00 -0.82
C ALA A 46 4.76 -10.06 -1.94
N GLY A 47 5.86 -10.73 -2.22
CA GLY A 47 5.87 -11.87 -3.15
C GLY A 47 7.06 -11.88 -4.12
N ALA A 48 7.20 -12.96 -4.87
CA ALA A 48 8.29 -13.16 -5.81
C ALA A 48 8.25 -12.20 -7.00
N THR A 49 9.42 -12.01 -7.63
CA THR A 49 9.53 -11.33 -8.92
C THR A 49 8.65 -12.04 -9.96
N GLY A 50 7.95 -11.28 -10.81
CA GLY A 50 7.01 -11.85 -11.78
C GLY A 50 5.65 -12.26 -11.18
N GLY A 51 5.44 -12.13 -9.86
CA GLY A 51 4.17 -12.44 -9.20
C GLY A 51 3.02 -11.46 -9.47
N GLY A 52 3.25 -10.35 -10.19
CA GLY A 52 2.21 -9.37 -10.54
C GLY A 52 2.10 -8.19 -9.57
N LYS A 53 3.02 -8.04 -8.58
CA LYS A 53 2.99 -6.95 -7.59
C LYS A 53 2.95 -5.56 -8.20
N ILE A 54 3.79 -5.29 -9.20
CA ILE A 54 3.86 -3.99 -9.88
C ILE A 54 2.51 -3.66 -10.53
N ILE A 55 1.90 -4.62 -11.21
CA ILE A 55 0.57 -4.41 -11.84
C ILE A 55 -0.48 -4.11 -10.76
N LEU A 56 -0.48 -4.86 -9.66
CA LEU A 56 -1.40 -4.61 -8.55
C LEU A 56 -1.16 -3.25 -7.89
N SER A 57 0.10 -2.88 -7.61
CA SER A 57 0.42 -1.59 -6.98
C SER A 57 0.07 -0.40 -7.89
N ARG A 58 0.36 -0.49 -9.20
CA ARG A 58 -0.04 0.52 -10.18
C ARG A 58 -1.57 0.70 -10.20
N TRP A 59 -2.32 -0.40 -10.21
CA TRP A 59 -3.78 -0.35 -10.16
C TRP A 59 -4.31 0.30 -8.88
N ILE A 60 -3.69 0.03 -7.73
CA ILE A 60 -4.03 0.67 -6.46
C ILE A 60 -3.73 2.18 -6.53
N ILE A 61 -2.52 2.57 -6.95
CA ILE A 61 -2.11 3.98 -7.05
C ILE A 61 -3.04 4.74 -8.01
N TYR A 62 -3.34 4.17 -9.18
CA TYR A 62 -4.25 4.77 -10.13
C TYR A 62 -5.63 5.05 -9.52
N GLN A 63 -6.20 4.10 -8.77
CA GLN A 63 -7.49 4.30 -8.11
C GLN A 63 -7.43 5.39 -7.04
N ILE A 64 -6.44 5.35 -6.12
CA ILE A 64 -6.38 6.31 -5.01
C ILE A 64 -6.15 7.75 -5.49
N VAL A 65 -5.32 7.94 -6.51
CA VAL A 65 -5.10 9.25 -7.14
C VAL A 65 -6.39 9.77 -7.79
N ASN A 66 -7.07 8.95 -8.57
CA ASN A 66 -8.34 9.33 -9.23
C ASN A 66 -9.51 9.50 -8.24
N LYS A 67 -9.36 9.03 -7.00
CA LYS A 67 -10.27 9.29 -5.88
C LYS A 67 -9.91 10.56 -5.09
N GLY A 68 -8.94 11.35 -5.59
CA GLY A 68 -8.53 12.63 -5.00
C GLY A 68 -7.58 12.51 -3.80
N ALA A 69 -6.92 11.38 -3.62
CA ALA A 69 -5.90 11.23 -2.59
C ALA A 69 -4.61 11.98 -2.96
N PHE A 70 -3.98 12.63 -1.98
CA PHE A 70 -2.63 13.11 -2.12
C PHE A 70 -1.64 11.96 -1.90
N THR A 71 -0.83 11.64 -2.91
CA THR A 71 0.00 10.44 -2.90
C THR A 71 1.49 10.76 -2.94
N TYR A 72 2.24 10.30 -1.93
CA TYR A 72 3.69 10.25 -1.93
C TYR A 72 4.13 8.89 -2.48
N LEU A 73 4.99 8.89 -3.49
CA LEU A 73 5.58 7.68 -4.04
C LEU A 73 7.09 7.67 -3.78
N VAL A 74 7.53 6.73 -2.95
CA VAL A 74 8.94 6.50 -2.66
C VAL A 74 9.45 5.37 -3.55
N ASP A 75 10.36 5.71 -4.46
CA ASP A 75 11.01 4.74 -5.36
C ASP A 75 12.44 5.18 -5.68
N GLN A 76 13.43 4.50 -5.10
CA GLN A 76 14.85 4.75 -5.32
C GLN A 76 15.39 4.18 -6.65
N LYS A 77 14.53 3.61 -7.51
CA LYS A 77 14.88 3.07 -8.83
C LYS A 77 14.56 4.03 -9.99
N GLY A 78 14.05 5.22 -9.69
CA GLY A 78 13.75 6.26 -10.68
C GLY A 78 12.42 6.08 -11.41
N TYR A 79 11.43 5.47 -10.77
CA TYR A 79 10.02 5.38 -11.21
C TYR A 79 9.81 4.66 -12.54
N VAL A 80 10.70 3.75 -12.91
CA VAL A 80 10.62 3.03 -14.21
C VAL A 80 9.28 2.30 -14.33
N ASP A 81 8.82 1.71 -13.22
CA ASP A 81 7.58 0.95 -13.15
C ASP A 81 6.31 1.81 -12.99
N TYR A 82 6.46 3.12 -12.70
CA TYR A 82 5.36 4.05 -12.38
C TYR A 82 5.36 5.31 -13.25
N ARG A 83 5.97 5.29 -14.44
CA ARG A 83 6.16 6.47 -15.30
C ARG A 83 4.87 7.24 -15.59
N ASP A 84 3.80 6.51 -15.88
CA ASP A 84 2.48 7.04 -16.24
C ASP A 84 1.69 7.57 -15.04
N LEU A 85 2.13 7.29 -13.81
CA LEU A 85 1.51 7.76 -12.55
C LEU A 85 2.38 8.81 -11.85
N ARG A 86 3.56 9.10 -12.37
CA ARG A 86 4.54 9.98 -11.74
C ARG A 86 4.04 11.42 -11.60
N GLU A 87 3.33 11.92 -12.59
CA GLU A 87 2.83 13.31 -12.59
C GLU A 87 1.70 13.53 -11.58
N ASP A 88 1.01 12.46 -11.19
CA ASP A 88 -0.08 12.49 -10.21
C ASP A 88 0.38 12.26 -8.78
N CYS A 89 1.69 12.00 -8.56
CA CYS A 89 2.28 11.68 -7.27
C CYS A 89 3.40 12.66 -6.90
N ARG A 90 3.56 12.91 -5.61
CA ARG A 90 4.80 13.52 -5.10
C ARG A 90 5.87 12.44 -4.99
N CYS A 91 6.79 12.46 -5.94
CA CYS A 91 7.89 11.50 -6.03
C CYS A 91 9.02 11.84 -5.06
N LEU A 92 9.57 10.83 -4.38
CA LEU A 92 10.66 10.92 -3.40
C LEU A 92 11.69 9.84 -3.72
N ASP A 93 12.86 10.20 -4.27
CA ASP A 93 13.88 9.22 -4.70
C ASP A 93 15.23 9.37 -3.97
N THR A 94 15.52 10.56 -3.43
CA THR A 94 16.72 10.78 -2.62
C THR A 94 16.44 10.61 -1.14
N ASN A 95 17.47 10.29 -0.36
CA ASN A 95 17.35 10.16 1.09
C ASN A 95 16.81 11.45 1.76
N GLU A 96 17.23 12.62 1.27
CA GLU A 96 16.76 13.93 1.76
C GLU A 96 15.28 14.12 1.48
N GLU A 97 14.84 13.91 0.24
CA GLU A 97 13.43 14.04 -0.14
C GLU A 97 12.54 13.05 0.62
N ILE A 98 13.03 11.81 0.84
CA ILE A 98 12.30 10.81 1.62
C ILE A 98 12.09 11.28 3.05
N LEU A 99 13.14 11.76 3.73
CA LEU A 99 13.00 12.27 5.11
C LEU A 99 12.09 13.48 5.18
N ASP A 100 12.27 14.46 4.30
CA ASP A 100 11.45 15.69 4.27
C ASP A 100 9.99 15.37 3.93
N GLY A 101 9.77 14.48 2.97
CA GLY A 101 8.43 14.03 2.60
C GLY A 101 7.72 13.31 3.76
N LEU A 102 8.39 12.34 4.40
CA LEU A 102 7.82 11.62 5.53
C LEU A 102 7.61 12.54 6.75
N LYS A 103 8.54 13.47 7.00
CA LYS A 103 8.36 14.49 8.04
C LYS A 103 7.14 15.35 7.75
N SER A 104 6.95 15.82 6.51
CA SER A 104 5.78 16.61 6.14
C SER A 104 4.45 15.87 6.35
N VAL A 105 4.43 14.56 6.11
CA VAL A 105 3.27 13.71 6.41
C VAL A 105 3.01 13.62 7.90
N VAL A 106 4.06 13.47 8.73
CA VAL A 106 3.91 13.43 10.19
C VAL A 106 3.42 14.79 10.75
N ASP A 107 3.95 15.88 10.24
CA ASP A 107 3.50 17.24 10.62
C ASP A 107 2.02 17.45 10.23
N GLU A 108 1.59 16.95 9.07
CA GLU A 108 0.21 16.99 8.63
C GLU A 108 -0.72 16.11 9.49
N ILE A 109 -0.26 14.93 9.93
CA ILE A 109 -0.99 14.13 10.92
C ILE A 109 -1.24 14.93 12.18
N ALA A 110 -0.21 15.60 12.71
CA ALA A 110 -0.33 16.42 13.92
C ALA A 110 -1.35 17.58 13.73
N ARG A 111 -1.30 18.27 12.58
CA ARG A 111 -2.26 19.33 12.23
C ARG A 111 -3.70 18.79 12.17
N ARG A 112 -3.92 17.64 11.52
CA ARG A 112 -5.25 17.01 11.41
C ARG A 112 -5.79 16.54 12.75
N MET A 113 -4.93 16.00 13.60
CA MET A 113 -5.31 15.64 14.98
C MET A 113 -5.72 16.84 15.80
N GLU A 114 -5.12 18.01 15.57
CA GLU A 114 -5.55 19.27 16.22
C GLU A 114 -6.91 19.76 15.69
N LEU A 115 -7.19 19.64 14.39
CA LEU A 115 -8.53 19.90 13.83
C LEU A 115 -9.59 19.01 14.50
N CYS A 116 -9.30 17.72 14.61
CA CYS A 116 -10.21 16.78 15.28
C CYS A 116 -10.46 17.19 16.75
N ARG A 117 -9.39 17.52 17.48
CA ARG A 117 -9.49 17.96 18.89
C ARG A 117 -10.33 19.21 19.02
N SER A 118 -10.10 20.21 18.20
CA SER A 118 -10.83 21.48 18.21
C SER A 118 -12.30 21.32 17.88
N ALA A 119 -12.64 20.33 17.03
CA ALA A 119 -14.02 20.01 16.64
C ALA A 119 -14.70 18.97 17.54
N TRP A 120 -14.01 18.48 18.59
CA TRP A 120 -14.50 17.41 19.49
C TRP A 120 -14.89 16.12 18.78
N ILE A 121 -14.12 15.72 17.77
CA ILE A 121 -14.31 14.49 16.99
C ILE A 121 -13.04 13.63 17.03
N SER A 122 -13.16 12.36 16.64
CA SER A 122 -12.07 11.39 16.79
C SER A 122 -11.26 11.13 15.50
N LYS A 123 -11.79 11.50 14.34
CA LYS A 123 -11.15 11.21 13.04
C LYS A 123 -11.52 12.23 11.96
N ILE A 124 -10.64 12.39 10.99
CA ILE A 124 -10.78 13.35 9.88
C ILE A 124 -11.97 13.04 8.97
N SER A 125 -12.36 11.79 8.81
CA SER A 125 -13.56 11.46 8.03
C SER A 125 -14.84 12.07 8.63
N ASP A 126 -14.91 12.21 9.96
CA ASP A 126 -16.04 12.85 10.64
C ASP A 126 -15.91 14.39 10.54
N TYR A 127 -14.67 14.92 10.54
CA TYR A 127 -14.44 16.35 10.30
C TYR A 127 -14.93 16.75 8.91
N ASN A 128 -14.62 15.98 7.89
CA ASN A 128 -14.92 16.29 6.49
C ASN A 128 -16.44 16.41 6.18
N VAL A 129 -17.31 15.90 7.03
CA VAL A 129 -18.77 16.02 6.87
C VAL A 129 -19.38 17.14 7.70
N LEU A 130 -18.58 17.91 8.45
CA LEU A 130 -19.06 19.06 9.20
C LEU A 130 -19.43 20.24 8.27
N PRO A 131 -20.46 21.01 8.58
CA PRO A 131 -20.82 22.17 7.77
C PRO A 131 -19.73 23.26 7.80
N GLY A 132 -19.39 23.80 6.63
CA GLY A 132 -18.50 24.96 6.51
C GLY A 132 -17.01 24.68 6.72
N VAL A 133 -16.59 23.42 6.80
CA VAL A 133 -15.18 23.05 6.84
C VAL A 133 -14.65 22.78 5.43
N GLU A 134 -13.34 22.95 5.26
CA GLU A 134 -12.62 22.50 4.07
C GLU A 134 -12.27 21.02 4.24
N PRO A 135 -12.77 20.11 3.38
CA PRO A 135 -12.47 18.70 3.48
C PRO A 135 -10.98 18.41 3.34
N GLN A 136 -10.46 17.56 4.20
CA GLN A 136 -9.07 17.11 4.18
C GLN A 136 -8.97 15.80 3.35
N PRO A 137 -8.36 15.82 2.16
CA PRO A 137 -8.24 14.62 1.32
C PRO A 137 -7.37 13.57 2.02
N PRO A 138 -7.56 12.28 1.73
CA PRO A 138 -6.67 11.25 2.25
C PRO A 138 -5.25 11.41 1.70
N ILE A 139 -4.28 10.98 2.50
CA ILE A 139 -2.88 10.94 2.11
C ILE A 139 -2.43 9.49 2.05
N PHE A 140 -1.77 9.12 0.96
CA PHE A 140 -1.13 7.83 0.82
C PHE A 140 0.38 7.99 0.72
N VAL A 141 1.10 7.19 1.49
CA VAL A 141 2.53 6.97 1.34
C VAL A 141 2.72 5.58 0.76
N VAL A 142 3.21 5.49 -0.45
CA VAL A 142 3.49 4.24 -1.15
C VAL A 142 5.00 4.08 -1.25
N ILE A 143 5.53 2.99 -0.72
CA ILE A 143 6.97 2.70 -0.74
C ILE A 143 7.20 1.46 -1.59
N ASP A 144 7.84 1.66 -2.75
CA ASP A 144 8.33 0.54 -3.55
C ASP A 144 9.64 0.01 -2.97
N GLU A 145 9.77 -1.32 -2.95
CA GLU A 145 10.91 -2.01 -2.34
C GLU A 145 11.24 -1.58 -0.90
N ALA A 146 10.23 -1.48 -0.05
CA ALA A 146 10.38 -1.10 1.34
C ALA A 146 11.44 -1.93 2.10
N ASN A 147 11.67 -3.19 1.71
CA ASN A 147 12.75 -4.02 2.23
C ASN A 147 14.14 -3.43 1.94
N CYS A 148 14.38 -2.86 0.76
CA CYS A 148 15.67 -2.23 0.41
C CYS A 148 15.88 -0.94 1.19
N LEU A 149 14.84 -0.11 1.32
CA LEU A 149 14.88 1.15 2.07
C LEU A 149 15.16 0.93 3.56
N LEU A 150 14.64 -0.17 4.14
CA LEU A 150 14.68 -0.42 5.59
C LEU A 150 15.76 -1.44 6.02
N ASP A 151 16.55 -1.98 5.08
CA ASP A 151 17.62 -2.93 5.41
C ASP A 151 18.83 -2.21 6.00
N THR A 152 19.24 -2.65 7.19
CA THR A 152 20.42 -2.14 7.90
C THR A 152 21.67 -3.00 7.72
N THR A 153 21.58 -4.13 7.02
CA THR A 153 22.66 -5.09 6.85
C THR A 153 23.81 -4.48 6.06
N GLY A 154 25.00 -4.51 6.61
CA GLY A 154 26.21 -3.97 5.96
C GLY A 154 26.24 -2.45 5.81
N LYS A 155 25.26 -1.72 6.35
CA LYS A 155 25.17 -0.26 6.24
C LYS A 155 26.13 0.46 7.20
N SER A 156 26.63 1.61 6.78
CA SER A 156 27.38 2.57 7.59
C SER A 156 26.52 3.15 8.72
N LYS A 157 27.16 3.83 9.67
CA LYS A 157 26.43 4.51 10.76
C LYS A 157 25.49 5.58 10.22
N VAL A 158 25.90 6.37 9.24
CA VAL A 158 25.07 7.44 8.64
C VAL A 158 23.82 6.86 7.96
N GLU A 159 23.98 5.76 7.20
CA GLU A 159 22.85 5.09 6.58
C GLU A 159 21.90 4.47 7.62
N LYS A 160 22.42 3.90 8.69
CA LYS A 160 21.60 3.38 9.80
C LYS A 160 20.82 4.48 10.51
N ASP A 161 21.43 5.64 10.74
CA ASP A 161 20.78 6.80 11.34
C ASP A 161 19.66 7.33 10.43
N PHE A 162 19.85 7.35 9.10
CA PHE A 162 18.82 7.66 8.13
C PHE A 162 17.66 6.65 8.23
N ILE A 163 17.94 5.35 8.15
CA ILE A 163 16.92 4.30 8.22
C ILE A 163 16.13 4.38 9.54
N ALA A 164 16.80 4.67 10.65
CA ALA A 164 16.15 4.82 11.95
C ALA A 164 15.15 5.99 11.96
N GLN A 165 15.47 7.12 11.32
CA GLN A 165 14.55 8.26 11.17
C GLN A 165 13.37 7.89 10.29
N VAL A 166 13.60 7.25 9.14
CA VAL A 166 12.54 6.73 8.27
C VAL A 166 11.57 5.83 9.06
N VAL A 167 12.11 4.85 9.79
CA VAL A 167 11.31 3.93 10.62
C VAL A 167 10.47 4.68 11.65
N GLN A 168 11.02 5.70 12.31
CA GLN A 168 10.28 6.53 13.28
C GLN A 168 9.09 7.24 12.64
N HIS A 169 9.27 7.84 11.46
CA HIS A 169 8.18 8.47 10.74
C HIS A 169 7.10 7.45 10.32
N LEU A 170 7.50 6.30 9.78
CA LEU A 170 6.57 5.25 9.37
C LEU A 170 5.79 4.66 10.57
N LEU A 171 6.43 4.51 11.73
CA LEU A 171 5.75 4.09 12.96
C LEU A 171 4.73 5.14 13.43
N THR A 172 5.02 6.42 13.30
CA THR A 172 4.06 7.49 13.61
C THR A 172 2.87 7.44 12.65
N ILE A 173 3.14 7.31 11.35
CA ILE A 173 2.11 7.17 10.31
C ILE A 173 1.21 5.97 10.61
N THR A 174 1.77 4.80 10.93
CA THR A 174 0.95 3.61 11.16
C THR A 174 0.18 3.61 12.48
N ARG A 175 0.61 4.39 13.48
CA ARG A 175 -0.10 4.51 14.76
C ARG A 175 -1.23 5.52 14.72
N LEU A 176 -1.04 6.64 14.03
CA LEU A 176 -1.95 7.79 14.05
C LEU A 176 -2.70 7.98 12.73
N GLY A 177 -2.22 7.38 11.65
CA GLY A 177 -2.71 7.58 10.30
C GLY A 177 -4.20 7.31 10.13
N ARG A 178 -4.73 6.26 10.79
CA ARG A 178 -6.16 5.92 10.72
C ARG A 178 -7.06 7.11 11.10
N ALA A 179 -6.76 7.77 12.20
CA ALA A 179 -7.55 8.92 12.66
C ALA A 179 -7.33 10.15 11.77
N ALA A 180 -6.11 10.33 11.25
CA ALA A 180 -5.73 11.46 10.40
C ALA A 180 -6.03 11.23 8.89
N HIS A 181 -6.60 10.08 8.49
CA HIS A 181 -6.84 9.70 7.10
C HIS A 181 -5.54 9.68 6.27
N VAL A 182 -4.52 9.06 6.87
CA VAL A 182 -3.20 8.86 6.28
C VAL A 182 -2.89 7.37 6.23
N HIS A 183 -2.49 6.89 5.07
CA HIS A 183 -2.36 5.47 4.76
C HIS A 183 -0.94 5.14 4.31
N LEU A 184 -0.44 3.96 4.69
CA LEU A 184 0.86 3.45 4.26
C LEU A 184 0.67 2.16 3.45
N ILE A 185 1.30 2.12 2.28
CA ILE A 185 1.39 0.91 1.45
C ILE A 185 2.87 0.59 1.26
N CYS A 186 3.32 -0.54 1.80
CA CYS A 186 4.66 -1.06 1.58
C CYS A 186 4.63 -2.19 0.56
N ILE A 187 5.47 -2.10 -0.46
CA ILE A 187 5.66 -3.14 -1.47
C ILE A 187 7.04 -3.75 -1.26
N CYS A 188 7.12 -5.08 -1.20
CA CYS A 188 8.35 -5.80 -0.96
C CYS A 188 8.56 -6.89 -2.01
N GLN A 189 9.80 -7.02 -2.47
CA GLN A 189 10.20 -8.18 -3.25
C GLN A 189 10.70 -9.28 -2.29
N ARG A 190 10.17 -10.51 -2.45
CA ARG A 190 10.57 -11.73 -1.71
C ARG A 190 10.33 -11.74 -0.20
N SER A 191 10.85 -12.82 0.39
CA SER A 191 10.89 -13.16 1.81
C SER A 191 11.70 -12.19 2.69
N ASP A 192 12.38 -11.20 2.11
CA ASP A 192 13.16 -10.19 2.83
C ASP A 192 12.28 -9.16 3.58
N VAL A 193 11.00 -9.51 3.78
CA VAL A 193 10.10 -8.85 4.75
C VAL A 193 10.67 -8.85 6.17
N ASN A 194 11.73 -9.62 6.42
CA ASN A 194 12.49 -9.58 7.67
C ASN A 194 13.16 -8.22 7.94
N SER A 195 13.53 -7.46 6.89
CA SER A 195 14.05 -6.10 7.03
C SER A 195 12.99 -5.08 7.49
N ILE A 196 11.68 -5.38 7.33
CA ILE A 196 10.62 -4.54 7.86
C ILE A 196 10.49 -4.77 9.36
N PRO A 197 10.63 -3.73 10.20
CA PRO A 197 10.48 -3.86 11.65
C PRO A 197 9.16 -4.52 12.06
N GLY A 198 9.21 -5.44 13.02
CA GLY A 198 8.02 -6.15 13.51
C GLY A 198 6.89 -5.23 13.98
N ALA A 199 7.25 -4.12 14.64
CA ALA A 199 6.30 -3.11 15.08
C ALA A 199 5.57 -2.43 13.91
N LEU A 200 6.24 -2.25 12.76
CA LEU A 200 5.64 -1.71 11.56
C LEU A 200 4.68 -2.74 10.91
N LYS A 201 5.15 -4.00 10.79
CA LYS A 201 4.30 -5.10 10.28
C LYS A 201 3.06 -5.34 11.13
N ALA A 202 3.16 -5.19 12.45
CA ALA A 202 2.02 -5.39 13.35
C ALA A 202 0.87 -4.39 13.11
N ASN A 203 1.20 -3.19 12.62
CA ASN A 203 0.22 -2.17 12.29
C ASN A 203 -0.31 -2.26 10.84
N MET A 204 0.20 -3.19 10.03
CA MET A 204 -0.29 -3.45 8.67
C MET A 204 -1.31 -4.59 8.71
N GLU A 205 -2.58 -4.22 8.82
CA GLU A 205 -3.68 -5.19 8.97
C GLU A 205 -3.93 -5.97 7.66
N ILE A 206 -3.75 -5.30 6.51
CA ILE A 206 -3.86 -5.92 5.19
C ILE A 206 -2.49 -6.40 4.76
N ARG A 207 -2.32 -7.70 4.61
CA ARG A 207 -1.12 -8.29 4.05
C ARG A 207 -1.50 -9.17 2.87
N ILE A 208 -0.84 -8.96 1.76
CA ILE A 208 -1.13 -9.65 0.50
C ILE A 208 0.18 -10.20 -0.04
N THR A 209 0.18 -11.45 -0.46
CA THR A 209 1.35 -12.03 -1.11
C THR A 209 0.98 -12.89 -2.32
N SER A 210 1.85 -12.93 -3.32
CA SER A 210 1.81 -13.95 -4.36
C SER A 210 2.40 -15.27 -3.83
N HIS A 211 2.48 -16.31 -4.69
CA HIS A 211 3.11 -17.58 -4.31
C HIS A 211 4.44 -17.39 -3.57
N CYS A 212 4.59 -18.04 -2.42
CA CYS A 212 5.82 -18.11 -1.66
C CYS A 212 6.58 -19.42 -1.96
N ALA A 213 7.92 -19.37 -1.95
CA ALA A 213 8.75 -20.53 -2.24
C ALA A 213 8.63 -21.63 -1.17
N ASP A 214 8.35 -21.24 0.06
CA ASP A 214 8.26 -22.09 1.24
C ASP A 214 7.26 -21.53 2.26
N LYS A 215 6.93 -22.38 3.25
CA LYS A 215 5.98 -22.03 4.32
C LYS A 215 6.53 -20.96 5.27
N GLU A 216 7.84 -20.90 5.48
CA GLU A 216 8.47 -19.93 6.36
C GLU A 216 8.35 -18.51 5.82
N SER A 217 8.58 -18.33 4.51
CA SER A 217 8.32 -17.09 3.80
C SER A 217 6.86 -16.64 3.92
N SER A 218 5.92 -17.56 3.74
CA SER A 218 4.49 -17.29 3.91
C SER A 218 4.15 -16.90 5.34
N MET A 219 4.68 -17.62 6.33
CA MET A 219 4.50 -17.33 7.76
C MET A 219 4.97 -15.92 8.12
N THR A 220 6.10 -15.49 7.57
CA THR A 220 6.68 -14.17 7.81
C THR A 220 5.79 -13.03 7.29
N ILE A 221 5.08 -13.25 6.19
CA ILE A 221 4.23 -12.24 5.56
C ILE A 221 2.80 -12.30 6.12
N LEU A 222 2.15 -13.47 6.01
CA LEU A 222 0.73 -13.63 6.34
C LEU A 222 0.47 -14.07 7.77
N GLY A 223 1.47 -14.63 8.46
CA GLY A 223 1.30 -15.31 9.75
C GLY A 223 0.83 -16.76 9.63
N ASN A 224 0.74 -17.30 8.41
CA ASN A 224 0.42 -18.70 8.13
C ASN A 224 1.23 -19.21 6.92
N GLY A 225 1.20 -20.53 6.66
CA GLY A 225 1.99 -21.16 5.59
C GLY A 225 1.28 -21.29 4.24
N ASP A 226 0.11 -20.69 4.05
CA ASP A 226 -0.83 -21.02 2.98
C ASP A 226 -0.37 -20.54 1.60
N ALA A 227 0.37 -19.42 1.53
CA ALA A 227 0.87 -18.89 0.27
C ALA A 227 1.94 -19.78 -0.39
N ALA A 228 2.53 -20.73 0.32
CA ALA A 228 3.40 -21.75 -0.28
C ALA A 228 2.63 -22.73 -1.17
N ASN A 229 1.32 -22.89 -0.94
CA ASN A 229 0.45 -23.75 -1.74
C ASN A 229 -0.27 -22.98 -2.87
N LEU A 230 -0.14 -21.65 -2.92
CA LEU A 230 -0.77 -20.83 -3.94
C LEU A 230 -0.23 -21.19 -5.34
N PRO A 231 -1.05 -21.27 -6.39
CA PRO A 231 -0.58 -21.50 -7.75
C PRO A 231 0.42 -20.41 -8.21
N LYS A 232 1.45 -20.80 -8.96
CA LYS A 232 2.42 -19.88 -9.57
C LYS A 232 1.83 -19.19 -10.81
N ILE A 233 0.76 -18.44 -10.61
CA ILE A 233 0.07 -17.71 -11.67
C ILE A 233 0.34 -16.21 -11.44
N PRO A 234 0.86 -15.45 -12.41
CA PRO A 234 1.03 -14.01 -12.28
C PRO A 234 -0.31 -13.32 -11.93
N GLY A 235 -0.27 -12.44 -10.94
CA GLY A 235 -1.46 -11.75 -10.44
C GLY A 235 -2.33 -12.58 -9.49
N ARG A 236 -1.95 -13.84 -9.18
CA ARG A 236 -2.62 -14.64 -8.16
C ARG A 236 -2.04 -14.29 -6.80
N PHE A 237 -2.93 -13.87 -5.87
CA PHE A 237 -2.58 -13.44 -4.54
C PHE A 237 -3.41 -14.13 -3.47
N LEU A 238 -2.84 -14.18 -2.27
CA LEU A 238 -3.50 -14.57 -1.03
C LEU A 238 -3.40 -13.41 -0.04
N ALA A 239 -4.52 -13.03 0.54
CA ALA A 239 -4.59 -12.00 1.57
C ALA A 239 -4.56 -12.61 2.98
N SER A 240 -4.24 -11.80 4.00
CA SER A 240 -4.15 -12.23 5.40
C SER A 240 -5.48 -12.69 6.00
N ASP A 241 -6.60 -12.33 5.39
CA ASP A 241 -7.96 -12.82 5.74
C ASP A 241 -8.27 -14.21 5.14
N GLY A 242 -7.33 -14.83 4.44
CA GLY A 242 -7.48 -16.12 3.78
C GLY A 242 -8.09 -16.05 2.38
N THR A 243 -8.38 -14.87 1.87
CA THR A 243 -8.98 -14.71 0.53
C THR A 243 -7.94 -14.89 -0.57
N GLU A 244 -8.11 -15.92 -1.40
CA GLU A 244 -7.38 -16.05 -2.66
C GLU A 244 -8.10 -15.26 -3.75
N PHE A 245 -7.36 -14.45 -4.53
CA PHE A 245 -7.93 -13.67 -5.61
C PHE A 245 -6.97 -13.54 -6.79
N GLN A 246 -7.51 -13.33 -7.97
CA GLN A 246 -6.78 -12.89 -9.16
C GLN A 246 -6.88 -11.38 -9.26
N ALA A 247 -5.74 -10.70 -9.22
CA ALA A 247 -5.68 -9.26 -9.37
C ALA A 247 -6.13 -8.82 -10.77
N TYR A 248 -6.66 -7.60 -10.85
CA TYR A 248 -6.96 -6.97 -12.12
C TYR A 248 -5.68 -6.70 -12.91
N ASP A 249 -5.72 -6.93 -14.21
CA ASP A 249 -4.64 -6.60 -15.13
C ASP A 249 -4.70 -5.13 -15.52
N PHE A 250 -3.78 -4.36 -14.98
CA PHE A 250 -3.64 -2.93 -15.21
C PHE A 250 -2.26 -2.65 -15.82
N THR A 251 -2.13 -2.93 -17.11
CA THR A 251 -0.90 -2.67 -17.87
C THR A 251 -0.84 -1.25 -18.43
N CYS A 252 -2.02 -0.64 -18.68
CA CYS A 252 -2.14 0.72 -19.20
C CYS A 252 -3.40 1.38 -18.64
N PRO A 253 -3.38 2.69 -18.30
CA PRO A 253 -4.57 3.42 -17.93
C PRO A 253 -5.64 3.38 -19.02
N PRO A 254 -6.95 3.35 -18.67
CA PRO A 254 -8.02 3.42 -19.64
C PRO A 254 -7.90 4.68 -20.51
N GLY A 255 -7.83 4.51 -21.83
CA GLY A 255 -7.71 5.61 -22.80
C GLY A 255 -6.29 5.96 -23.26
N GLN A 256 -5.26 5.36 -22.72
CA GLN A 256 -3.90 5.43 -23.24
C GLN A 256 -3.59 4.12 -23.98
N ASN A 257 -3.55 4.15 -25.30
CA ASN A 257 -3.01 3.06 -26.11
C ASN A 257 -1.49 3.22 -26.17
N LEU A 258 -0.77 2.17 -25.81
CA LEU A 258 0.69 2.05 -26.02
C LEU A 258 1.00 1.97 -27.53
#